data_9f9e36fb0c548e662b53102d21756deb
#
_entry.id   9f9e36fb0c548e662b53102d21756deb
#
_cell.length_a   1.000
_cell.length_b   1.000
_cell.length_c   1.000
_cell.angle_alpha   90.00
_cell.angle_beta   90.00
_cell.angle_gamma   90.00
#
_symmetry.space_group_name_H-M   'P 1'
#
loop_
_entity.id
_entity.type
_entity.pdbx_description
1 polymer ?
#
loop_
_entity_poly.entity_id
_entity_poly.type
_entity_poly.pdbx_seq_one_letter_code
_entity_poly.pdbx_strand_id
1 'polypeptide(L)'
;ESDYNQTYQDMGDILTECYSGETEAGETFIYAANDDGTFCSVLVIDQDDNYVSFVGEGTFDEENGTVTITDEVSEMALTFGVAVNDDDTLTLDMGDLGSATVEEATLAVAVQGLKYAVENGTEMN
;
A
#
# COMPACT_ATOMS: atom_id res chain seq x y z
N GLU A 1 16.90 -4.73 -7.26
CA GLU A 1 16.77 -3.32 -7.49
C GLU A 1 16.29 -3.00 -8.90
N SER A 2 16.86 -3.66 -9.92
CA SER A 2 16.36 -3.50 -11.27
C SER A 2 14.93 -4.01 -11.38
N ASP A 3 14.54 -4.96 -10.53
CA ASP A 3 13.19 -5.51 -10.54
C ASP A 3 12.15 -4.47 -10.15
N TYR A 4 12.55 -3.43 -9.41
CA TYR A 4 11.62 -2.41 -8.93
C TYR A 4 11.58 -1.17 -9.81
N ASN A 5 12.48 -1.05 -10.79
CA ASN A 5 12.51 0.15 -11.63
C ASN A 5 11.20 0.34 -12.39
N GLN A 6 10.67 -0.75 -12.96
CA GLN A 6 9.39 -0.67 -13.66
C GLN A 6 8.27 -0.36 -12.68
N THR A 7 8.34 -0.93 -11.48
CA THR A 7 7.33 -0.69 -10.44
C THR A 7 7.28 0.78 -10.06
N TYR A 8 8.45 1.42 -9.85
CA TYR A 8 8.49 2.84 -9.51
C TYR A 8 7.89 3.69 -10.62
N GLN A 9 8.20 3.34 -11.86
CA GLN A 9 7.68 4.08 -13.01
C GLN A 9 6.17 3.93 -13.11
N ASP A 10 5.66 2.71 -12.94
CA ASP A 10 4.22 2.46 -13.00
C ASP A 10 3.49 3.21 -11.89
N MET A 11 4.06 3.24 -10.69
CA MET A 11 3.47 3.98 -9.58
C MET A 11 3.35 5.47 -9.91
N GLY A 12 4.41 6.04 -10.48
CA GLY A 12 4.39 7.45 -10.84
C GLY A 12 3.44 7.78 -11.99
N ASP A 13 3.28 6.84 -12.93
CA ASP A 13 2.48 7.07 -14.12
C ASP A 13 0.99 6.78 -13.91
N ILE A 14 0.67 5.83 -13.05
CA ILE A 14 -0.70 5.29 -12.99
C ILE A 14 -1.45 5.74 -11.73
N LEU A 15 -0.77 5.81 -10.58
CA LEU A 15 -1.43 6.16 -9.32
C LEU A 15 -1.85 7.61 -9.29
N THR A 16 -3.02 7.89 -8.73
CA THR A 16 -3.56 9.25 -8.66
C THR A 16 -3.82 9.73 -7.24
N GLU A 17 -3.91 8.81 -6.25
CA GLU A 17 -4.15 9.21 -4.87
C GLU A 17 -3.36 8.34 -3.93
N CYS A 18 -3.04 8.90 -2.77
CA CYS A 18 -2.19 8.25 -1.78
C CYS A 18 -2.70 8.58 -0.39
N TYR A 19 -2.58 7.60 0.51
CA TYR A 19 -2.99 7.73 1.91
C TYR A 19 -1.90 7.13 2.79
N SER A 20 -1.68 7.73 3.96
CA SER A 20 -0.60 7.32 4.85
C SER A 20 -1.04 7.44 6.30
N GLY A 21 -0.59 6.54 7.15
CA GLY A 21 -0.89 6.57 8.57
C GLY A 21 -0.05 5.56 9.32
N GLU A 22 -0.22 5.53 10.65
CA GLU A 22 0.54 4.63 11.51
C GLU A 22 -0.38 3.82 12.41
N THR A 23 0.03 2.59 12.69
CA THR A 23 -0.66 1.76 13.69
C THR A 23 -0.19 2.17 15.09
N GLU A 24 -0.90 1.66 16.11
CA GLU A 24 -0.49 1.87 17.48
C GLU A 24 0.86 1.22 17.79
N ALA A 25 1.22 0.21 17.04
CA ALA A 25 2.51 -0.47 17.21
C ALA A 25 3.67 0.24 16.51
N GLY A 26 3.38 1.34 15.81
CA GLY A 26 4.42 2.13 15.17
C GLY A 26 4.74 1.70 13.74
N GLU A 27 3.90 0.86 13.15
CA GLU A 27 4.04 0.51 11.75
C GLU A 27 3.45 1.59 10.87
N THR A 28 4.10 1.87 9.75
CA THR A 28 3.59 2.85 8.78
C THR A 28 2.88 2.12 7.66
N PHE A 29 1.66 2.56 7.37
CA PHE A 29 0.85 2.05 6.26
C PHE A 29 0.79 3.13 5.19
N ILE A 30 1.09 2.76 3.94
CA ILE A 30 0.96 3.67 2.80
C ILE A 30 0.15 2.94 1.73
N TYR A 31 -0.97 3.53 1.34
CA TYR A 31 -1.87 2.96 0.36
C TYR A 31 -2.09 3.95 -0.76
N ALA A 32 -2.01 3.50 -2.00
CA ALA A 32 -2.22 4.37 -3.15
C ALA A 32 -3.00 3.62 -4.22
N ALA A 33 -3.73 4.35 -5.05
CA ALA A 33 -4.59 3.76 -6.08
C ALA A 33 -4.77 4.74 -7.23
N ASN A 34 -5.17 4.20 -8.38
CA ASN A 34 -5.62 5.04 -9.48
C ASN A 34 -7.12 5.32 -9.35
N ASP A 35 -7.67 6.08 -10.29
CA ASP A 35 -9.05 6.60 -10.19
C ASP A 35 -10.11 5.51 -10.01
N ASP A 36 -9.97 4.38 -10.69
CA ASP A 36 -10.99 3.34 -10.64
C ASP A 36 -10.57 2.14 -9.77
N GLY A 37 -9.44 2.25 -9.07
CA GLY A 37 -9.00 1.21 -8.15
C GLY A 37 -8.47 -0.05 -8.81
N THR A 38 -8.16 0.00 -10.10
CA THR A 38 -7.67 -1.18 -10.82
C THR A 38 -6.17 -1.37 -10.71
N PHE A 39 -5.45 -0.36 -10.24
CA PHE A 39 -4.02 -0.46 -9.96
C PHE A 39 -3.77 0.17 -8.60
N CYS A 40 -3.11 -0.59 -7.72
CA CYS A 40 -2.97 -0.19 -6.32
C CYS A 40 -1.58 -0.51 -5.82
N SER A 41 -1.22 0.16 -4.72
CA SER A 41 0.03 -0.06 -4.03
C SER A 41 -0.24 -0.05 -2.53
N VAL A 42 0.36 -0.99 -1.80
CA VAL A 42 0.33 -0.94 -0.35
C VAL A 42 1.71 -1.28 0.18
N LEU A 43 2.14 -0.53 1.18
CA LEU A 43 3.40 -0.75 1.88
C LEU A 43 3.13 -0.70 3.37
N VAL A 44 3.60 -1.71 4.09
CA VAL A 44 3.59 -1.73 5.53
C VAL A 44 5.04 -1.87 5.97
N ILE A 45 5.54 -0.91 6.75
CA ILE A 45 6.93 -0.95 7.22
C ILE A 45 6.95 -0.71 8.71
N ASP A 46 7.68 -1.55 9.46
CA ASP A 46 7.75 -1.43 10.91
C ASP A 46 8.95 -0.61 11.35
N GLN A 47 9.14 -0.48 12.65
CA GLN A 47 10.20 0.36 13.21
C GLN A 47 11.60 -0.20 12.98
N ASP A 48 11.70 -1.47 12.64
CA ASP A 48 12.98 -2.12 12.32
C ASP A 48 13.21 -2.21 10.83
N ASP A 49 12.39 -1.52 10.03
CA ASP A 49 12.45 -1.47 8.56
C ASP A 49 12.16 -2.82 7.91
N ASN A 50 11.46 -3.71 8.62
CA ASN A 50 10.87 -4.89 7.99
C ASN A 50 9.62 -4.44 7.23
N TYR A 51 9.45 -4.89 6.00
CA TYR A 51 8.34 -4.38 5.22
C TYR A 51 7.66 -5.44 4.36
N VAL A 52 6.41 -5.16 4.03
CA VAL A 52 5.59 -5.93 3.10
C VAL A 52 5.13 -4.95 2.03
N SER A 53 5.28 -5.32 0.76
CA SER A 53 4.91 -4.45 -0.36
C SER A 53 4.18 -5.23 -1.43
N PHE A 54 3.05 -4.68 -1.89
CA PHE A 54 2.29 -5.23 -3.02
C PHE A 54 1.95 -4.07 -3.93
N VAL A 55 2.37 -4.15 -5.19
CA VAL A 55 2.07 -3.13 -6.20
C VAL A 55 1.61 -3.85 -7.45
N GLY A 56 0.41 -3.55 -7.91
CA GLY A 56 -0.09 -4.17 -9.12
C GLY A 56 -1.60 -4.06 -9.26
N GLU A 57 -2.16 -5.02 -9.96
CA GLU A 57 -3.58 -5.03 -10.29
C GLU A 57 -4.41 -5.13 -9.02
N GLY A 58 -5.43 -4.27 -8.94
CA GLY A 58 -6.32 -4.22 -7.80
C GLY A 58 -7.74 -4.61 -8.18
N THR A 59 -8.43 -5.25 -7.25
CA THR A 59 -9.87 -5.51 -7.37
C THR A 59 -10.53 -5.18 -6.06
N PHE A 60 -11.75 -4.61 -6.15
CA PHE A 60 -12.51 -4.21 -4.98
C PHE A 60 -13.74 -5.10 -4.86
N ASP A 61 -13.93 -5.68 -3.69
CA ASP A 61 -15.12 -6.47 -3.36
C ASP A 61 -16.02 -5.59 -2.52
N GLU A 62 -17.03 -5.02 -3.16
CA GLU A 62 -17.93 -4.06 -2.52
C GLU A 62 -18.73 -4.70 -1.40
N GLU A 63 -19.09 -5.96 -1.58
CA GLU A 63 -19.91 -6.68 -0.60
C GLU A 63 -19.17 -6.87 0.72
N ASN A 64 -17.89 -7.18 0.65
CA ASN A 64 -17.08 -7.44 1.83
C ASN A 64 -16.22 -6.25 2.25
N GLY A 65 -16.16 -5.20 1.45
CA GLY A 65 -15.35 -4.02 1.76
C GLY A 65 -13.86 -4.32 1.74
N THR A 66 -13.42 -5.15 0.79
CA THR A 66 -12.03 -5.54 0.71
C THR A 66 -11.42 -5.17 -0.63
N VAL A 67 -10.10 -4.96 -0.61
CA VAL A 67 -9.29 -4.76 -1.81
C VAL A 67 -8.30 -5.91 -1.89
N THR A 68 -8.12 -6.46 -3.08
CA THR A 68 -7.08 -7.46 -3.35
C THR A 68 -6.09 -6.86 -4.34
N ILE A 69 -4.82 -6.87 -3.97
CA ILE A 69 -3.74 -6.40 -4.85
C ILE A 69 -2.89 -7.61 -5.22
N THR A 70 -2.66 -7.81 -6.52
CA THR A 70 -1.76 -8.84 -7.01
C THR A 70 -0.46 -8.15 -7.40
N ASP A 71 0.63 -8.50 -6.69
CA ASP A 71 1.93 -7.87 -6.92
C ASP A 71 2.47 -8.24 -8.30
N GLU A 72 2.90 -7.24 -9.08
CA GLU A 72 3.29 -7.50 -10.47
C GLU A 72 4.65 -8.18 -10.59
N VAL A 73 5.48 -8.15 -9.53
CA VAL A 73 6.79 -8.80 -9.55
C VAL A 73 6.71 -10.22 -9.01
N SER A 74 6.13 -10.40 -7.81
CA SER A 74 6.07 -11.71 -7.15
C SER A 74 4.88 -12.54 -7.57
N GLU A 75 3.84 -11.89 -8.13
CA GLU A 75 2.56 -12.50 -8.50
C GLU A 75 1.76 -12.98 -7.28
N MET A 76 2.19 -12.62 -6.08
CA MET A 76 1.44 -12.91 -4.86
C MET A 76 0.35 -11.88 -4.65
N ALA A 77 -0.70 -12.24 -3.93
CA ALA A 77 -1.83 -11.35 -3.70
C ALA A 77 -2.05 -11.12 -2.21
N LEU A 78 -2.55 -9.91 -1.90
CA LEU A 78 -2.93 -9.55 -0.54
C LEU A 78 -4.34 -9.00 -0.57
N THR A 79 -5.19 -9.49 0.34
CA THR A 79 -6.55 -8.96 0.50
C THR A 79 -6.66 -8.29 1.86
N PHE A 80 -7.19 -7.08 1.89
CA PHE A 80 -7.33 -6.33 3.14
C PHE A 80 -8.62 -5.53 3.14
N GLY A 81 -9.10 -5.20 4.35
CA GLY A 81 -10.30 -4.41 4.51
C GLY A 81 -10.06 -2.95 4.31
N VAL A 82 -11.00 -2.25 3.67
CA VAL A 82 -10.95 -0.80 3.47
C VAL A 82 -12.30 -0.22 3.82
N ALA A 83 -12.32 0.76 4.71
CA ALA A 83 -13.54 1.47 5.06
C ALA A 83 -13.29 2.97 4.95
N VAL A 84 -14.26 3.68 4.35
CA VAL A 84 -14.18 5.14 4.25
C VAL A 84 -14.85 5.74 5.48
N ASN A 85 -14.14 6.61 6.17
CA ASN A 85 -14.64 7.25 7.37
C ASN A 85 -15.33 8.57 7.04
N ASP A 86 -16.09 9.11 8.00
CA ASP A 86 -16.86 10.34 7.77
C ASP A 86 -15.97 11.55 7.46
N ASP A 87 -14.74 11.53 7.91
CA ASP A 87 -13.80 12.64 7.69
C ASP A 87 -12.90 12.44 6.47
N ASP A 88 -13.29 11.53 5.59
CA ASP A 88 -12.58 11.20 4.36
C ASP A 88 -11.24 10.49 4.56
N THR A 89 -10.94 10.08 5.79
CA THR A 89 -9.82 9.15 6.01
C THR A 89 -10.30 7.73 5.69
N LEU A 90 -9.34 6.82 5.57
CA LEU A 90 -9.64 5.41 5.36
C LEU A 90 -9.14 4.61 6.55
N THR A 91 -9.87 3.55 6.90
CA THR A 91 -9.37 2.55 7.84
C THR A 91 -8.97 1.33 7.04
N LEU A 92 -7.72 0.92 7.17
CA LEU A 92 -7.20 -0.28 6.52
C LEU A 92 -7.03 -1.37 7.56
N ASP A 93 -7.57 -2.55 7.27
CA ASP A 93 -7.46 -3.70 8.15
C ASP A 93 -6.68 -4.77 7.43
N MET A 94 -5.43 -4.97 7.84
CA MET A 94 -4.51 -5.91 7.21
C MET A 94 -4.40 -7.22 7.99
N GLY A 95 -5.37 -7.50 8.86
CA GLY A 95 -5.35 -8.74 9.64
C GLY A 95 -4.16 -8.79 10.58
N ASP A 96 -3.31 -9.80 10.40
CA ASP A 96 -2.15 -9.98 11.28
C ASP A 96 -1.15 -8.84 11.21
N LEU A 97 -1.15 -8.08 10.13
CA LEU A 97 -0.24 -6.94 9.99
C LEU A 97 -0.74 -5.70 10.71
N GLY A 98 -1.98 -5.77 11.25
CA GLY A 98 -2.51 -4.66 12.02
C GLY A 98 -3.52 -3.84 11.24
N SER A 99 -3.94 -2.76 11.86
CA SER A 99 -4.98 -1.89 11.33
C SER A 99 -4.56 -0.45 11.60
N ALA A 100 -4.87 0.45 10.66
CA ALA A 100 -4.52 1.85 10.79
C ALA A 100 -5.53 2.74 10.09
N THR A 101 -5.68 3.95 10.61
CA THR A 101 -6.40 5.01 9.91
C THR A 101 -5.38 5.79 9.09
N VAL A 102 -5.62 5.89 7.80
CA VAL A 102 -4.72 6.58 6.88
C VAL A 102 -5.40 7.81 6.31
N GLU A 103 -4.64 8.88 6.15
CA GLU A 103 -5.17 10.13 5.63
C GLU A 103 -4.45 10.51 4.35
N GLU A 104 -5.06 11.39 3.59
CA GLU A 104 -4.57 11.80 2.28
C GLU A 104 -3.14 12.32 2.36
N ALA A 105 -2.30 11.88 1.42
CA ALA A 105 -0.92 12.26 1.34
C ALA A 105 -0.55 12.48 -0.13
N THR A 106 0.66 12.97 -0.39
CA THR A 106 1.11 13.14 -1.77
C THR A 106 1.56 11.81 -2.35
N LEU A 107 1.45 11.67 -3.66
CA LEU A 107 1.87 10.44 -4.35
C LEU A 107 3.34 10.13 -4.15
N ALA A 108 4.16 11.17 -3.96
CA ALA A 108 5.59 10.97 -3.72
C ALA A 108 5.84 10.11 -2.49
N VAL A 109 4.94 10.14 -1.51
CA VAL A 109 5.08 9.34 -0.30
C VAL A 109 5.07 7.84 -0.63
N ALA A 110 4.21 7.42 -1.57
CA ALA A 110 4.14 6.01 -1.95
C ALA A 110 5.43 5.56 -2.62
N VAL A 111 5.92 6.33 -3.60
CA VAL A 111 7.12 5.95 -4.35
C VAL A 111 8.35 6.02 -3.45
N GLN A 112 8.51 7.11 -2.71
CA GLN A 112 9.68 7.29 -1.85
C GLN A 112 9.69 6.31 -0.70
N GLY A 113 8.51 5.97 -0.17
CA GLY A 113 8.41 4.98 0.89
C GLY A 113 8.89 3.63 0.42
N LEU A 114 8.47 3.20 -0.77
CA LEU A 114 8.91 1.93 -1.30
C LEU A 114 10.41 1.94 -1.59
N LYS A 115 10.93 3.03 -2.16
CA LYS A 115 12.37 3.14 -2.40
C LYS A 115 13.17 3.03 -1.12
N TYR A 116 12.72 3.72 -0.07
CA TYR A 116 13.38 3.63 1.23
C TYR A 116 13.38 2.20 1.74
N ALA A 117 12.23 1.53 1.68
CA ALA A 117 12.10 0.17 2.17
C ALA A 117 13.03 -0.79 1.42
N VAL A 118 13.06 -0.68 0.10
CA VAL A 118 13.90 -1.55 -0.73
C VAL A 118 15.38 -1.33 -0.44
N GLU A 119 15.79 -0.08 -0.22
CA GLU A 119 17.19 0.24 -0.01
C GLU A 119 17.67 -0.05 1.40
N ASN A 120 16.79 0.09 2.39
CA ASN A 120 17.21 0.05 3.80
C ASN A 120 16.56 -1.08 4.61
N GLY A 121 15.52 -1.69 4.09
CA GLY A 121 14.70 -2.62 4.86
C GLY A 121 14.86 -4.06 4.44
N THR A 122 14.13 -4.92 5.16
CA THR A 122 14.08 -6.35 4.89
C THR A 122 12.67 -6.73 4.46
N GLU A 123 12.55 -7.28 3.27
CA GLU A 123 11.25 -7.69 2.73
C GLU A 123 10.76 -8.95 3.42
N MET A 124 9.50 -8.93 3.88
CA MET A 124 8.91 -10.03 4.65
C MET A 124 8.00 -10.92 3.80
N ASN A 125 7.59 -10.47 2.61
CA ASN A 125 6.70 -11.26 1.75
C ASN A 125 7.40 -11.91 0.57
#